data_b477f7f0ca84bd2301c52b616d6f2253
#
_entry.id   b477f7f0ca84bd2301c52b616d6f2253
#
_cell.length_a   1.000
_cell.length_b   1.000
_cell.length_c   1.000
_cell.angle_alpha   90.00
_cell.angle_beta   90.00
_cell.angle_gamma   90.00
#
_symmetry.space_group_name_H-M   'P 1'
#
loop_
_entity.id
_entity.type
_entity.pdbx_description
1 polymer ?
#
loop_
_entity_poly.entity_id
_entity_poly.type
_entity_poly.pdbx_seq_one_letter_code
_entity_poly.pdbx_strand_id
1 'polypeptide(L)'
;MRKHIRRLALGVSSLALIIFVFGSYVIVAQTALTGAWTAKTKTEQPDKIYLSFSRESSKGGHNQHSSDFSYSDLQGLTRDQATNGKVSFRMAREAGTIECEGTFTDGRGAGTFRFTANQAFIDAMQSRGFTFRDDQLFGAVTINVTTAAADDLKNAGLGPVDTDDLFKVVIFKVTSQFIAEMKSTGFPNLGLEDLVKARIFKIDADYVRQVKDMGFGEQGFEGLVKFRIFKVTPEFLTELKNQGFANLSSEEVVKFRIFKVTPELLTTLKNEGFANLSPEQVVKFQIFKIDADFIRSAKAENPNVTVEDLVQMKIGVRRK
;
A
#
# COMPACT_ATOMS: atom_id res chain seq x y z
N MET A 1 90.85 59.14 -23.90
CA MET A 1 89.54 59.73 -24.03
C MET A 1 88.46 58.67 -23.73
N ARG A 2 87.93 58.64 -22.53
CA ARG A 2 86.99 57.59 -22.08
C ARG A 2 85.52 58.08 -22.08
N LYS A 3 84.62 57.41 -22.78
CA LYS A 3 83.19 57.71 -22.77
C LYS A 3 82.50 56.71 -21.86
N HIS A 4 81.82 57.24 -20.86
CA HIS A 4 80.94 56.44 -19.96
C HIS A 4 79.62 56.12 -20.65
N ILE A 5 79.21 54.88 -20.65
CA ILE A 5 77.86 54.41 -21.06
C ILE A 5 77.11 54.04 -19.77
N ARG A 6 76.11 54.87 -19.50
CA ARG A 6 75.12 54.55 -18.41
C ARG A 6 74.12 53.50 -18.95
N ARG A 7 74.01 52.38 -18.22
CA ARG A 7 72.96 51.38 -18.46
C ARG A 7 71.68 51.82 -17.76
N LEU A 8 70.58 51.99 -18.51
CA LEU A 8 69.23 52.09 -18.00
C LEU A 8 68.73 50.68 -17.77
N ALA A 9 68.28 50.38 -16.53
CA ALA A 9 67.54 49.19 -16.21
C ALA A 9 66.04 49.46 -16.47
N LEU A 10 65.47 48.76 -17.43
CA LEU A 10 64.01 48.69 -17.63
C LEU A 10 63.44 47.68 -16.70
N GLY A 11 62.62 48.13 -15.73
CA GLY A 11 61.80 47.28 -14.91
C GLY A 11 60.59 46.80 -15.70
N VAL A 12 60.48 45.48 -15.88
CA VAL A 12 59.32 44.83 -16.46
C VAL A 12 58.34 44.63 -15.31
N SER A 13 57.26 45.40 -15.32
CA SER A 13 56.11 45.27 -14.38
C SER A 13 55.20 44.20 -14.94
N SER A 14 55.21 43.00 -14.33
CA SER A 14 54.26 41.91 -14.65
C SER A 14 52.88 42.26 -14.14
N LEU A 15 52.01 42.69 -15.04
CA LEU A 15 50.57 42.88 -14.78
C LEU A 15 49.91 41.49 -14.81
N ALA A 16 49.64 40.88 -13.62
CA ALA A 16 48.85 39.66 -13.51
C ALA A 16 47.37 39.98 -13.82
N LEU A 17 46.94 39.54 -15.00
CA LEU A 17 45.54 39.61 -15.42
C LEU A 17 44.74 38.52 -14.69
N ILE A 18 44.04 38.87 -13.61
CA ILE A 18 43.09 37.95 -12.95
C ILE A 18 41.84 37.91 -13.80
N ILE A 19 41.66 36.84 -14.59
CA ILE A 19 40.43 36.56 -15.32
C ILE A 19 39.44 35.98 -14.30
N PHE A 20 38.50 36.83 -13.82
CA PHE A 20 37.29 36.37 -13.14
C PHE A 20 36.38 35.70 -14.16
N VAL A 21 36.39 34.36 -14.21
CA VAL A 21 35.35 33.60 -14.90
C VAL A 21 34.09 33.67 -14.06
N PHE A 22 33.25 34.65 -14.34
CA PHE A 22 31.87 34.61 -13.88
C PHE A 22 31.17 33.44 -14.60
N GLY A 23 31.12 32.28 -13.95
CA GLY A 23 30.23 31.23 -14.36
C GLY A 23 28.80 31.73 -14.31
N SER A 24 28.23 32.03 -15.48
CA SER A 24 26.80 32.31 -15.59
C SER A 24 26.05 31.04 -15.17
N TYR A 25 25.66 30.96 -13.92
CA TYR A 25 24.66 29.96 -13.49
C TYR A 25 23.37 30.36 -14.21
N VAL A 26 23.02 29.62 -15.24
CA VAL A 26 21.69 29.69 -15.83
C VAL A 26 20.76 29.11 -14.74
N ILE A 27 20.16 29.96 -13.95
CA ILE A 27 19.03 29.58 -13.11
C ILE A 27 17.91 29.29 -14.09
N VAL A 28 17.77 28.02 -14.48
CA VAL A 28 16.55 27.54 -15.11
C VAL A 28 15.48 27.71 -14.04
N ALA A 29 14.64 28.73 -14.21
CA ALA A 29 13.49 28.93 -13.36
C ALA A 29 12.61 27.68 -13.48
N GLN A 30 12.75 26.77 -12.53
CA GLN A 30 11.86 25.62 -12.41
C GLN A 30 10.44 26.19 -12.25
N THR A 31 9.55 25.82 -13.17
CA THR A 31 8.17 26.29 -13.15
C THR A 31 7.54 25.80 -11.86
N ALA A 32 7.36 26.69 -10.89
CA ALA A 32 6.78 26.33 -9.60
C ALA A 32 5.36 25.83 -9.84
N LEU A 33 5.09 24.60 -9.42
CA LEU A 33 3.79 24.00 -9.53
C LEU A 33 2.90 24.55 -8.41
N THR A 34 1.75 25.13 -8.78
CA THR A 34 0.81 25.75 -7.83
C THR A 34 -0.55 25.06 -7.86
N GLY A 35 -1.33 25.25 -6.81
CA GLY A 35 -2.68 24.73 -6.70
C GLY A 35 -3.36 25.16 -5.41
N ALA A 36 -4.46 24.51 -5.09
CA ALA A 36 -5.22 24.74 -3.87
C ALA A 36 -5.05 23.58 -2.89
N TRP A 37 -5.13 23.87 -1.60
CA TRP A 37 -5.20 22.86 -0.57
C TRP A 37 -6.46 23.04 0.28
N THR A 38 -6.96 21.92 0.81
CA THR A 38 -7.97 21.89 1.87
C THR A 38 -7.50 21.01 3.00
N ALA A 39 -7.97 21.28 4.22
CA ALA A 39 -7.60 20.53 5.40
C ALA A 39 -8.78 20.32 6.34
N LYS A 40 -8.67 19.27 7.17
CA LYS A 40 -9.61 18.99 8.26
C LYS A 40 -8.87 18.41 9.44
N THR A 41 -9.07 18.97 10.62
CA THR A 41 -8.58 18.42 11.89
C THR A 41 -9.29 17.10 12.21
N LYS A 42 -8.60 16.20 12.91
CA LYS A 42 -9.12 14.89 13.30
C LYS A 42 -9.24 14.81 14.83
N THR A 43 -10.40 14.44 15.31
CA THR A 43 -10.65 14.28 16.75
C THR A 43 -10.02 12.98 17.27
N GLU A 44 -10.15 11.90 16.50
CA GLU A 44 -9.66 10.56 16.89
C GLU A 44 -8.15 10.40 16.76
N GLN A 45 -7.48 11.25 15.97
CA GLN A 45 -6.04 11.26 15.75
C GLN A 45 -5.51 12.68 15.91
N PRO A 46 -5.37 13.17 17.16
CA PRO A 46 -5.08 14.57 17.43
C PRO A 46 -3.68 15.03 17.01
N ASP A 47 -2.77 14.11 16.74
CA ASP A 47 -1.43 14.33 16.20
C ASP A 47 -1.40 14.48 14.67
N LYS A 48 -2.55 14.25 14.00
CA LYS A 48 -2.67 14.27 12.54
C LYS A 48 -3.73 15.23 12.04
N ILE A 49 -3.53 15.66 10.80
CA ILE A 49 -4.46 16.47 10.04
C ILE A 49 -4.65 15.86 8.66
N TYR A 50 -5.89 15.82 8.19
CA TYR A 50 -6.18 15.46 6.80
C TYR A 50 -5.87 16.68 5.91
N LEU A 51 -5.03 16.49 4.90
CA LEU A 51 -4.73 17.48 3.86
C LEU A 51 -5.05 16.91 2.48
N SER A 52 -5.64 17.73 1.64
CA SER A 52 -5.89 17.45 0.24
C SER A 52 -5.33 18.56 -0.61
N PHE A 53 -4.47 18.21 -1.55
CA PHE A 53 -3.88 19.12 -2.54
C PHE A 53 -4.55 18.88 -3.87
N SER A 54 -5.03 19.94 -4.52
CA SER A 54 -5.68 19.89 -5.82
C SER A 54 -5.06 20.86 -6.80
N ARG A 55 -4.90 20.44 -8.05
CA ARG A 55 -4.42 21.29 -9.14
C ARG A 55 -5.10 20.96 -10.44
N GLU A 56 -5.22 21.93 -11.30
CA GLU A 56 -5.59 21.71 -12.68
C GLU A 56 -4.39 21.17 -13.47
N SER A 57 -4.60 20.15 -14.25
CA SER A 57 -3.60 19.62 -15.17
C SER A 57 -3.62 20.48 -16.45
N SER A 58 -2.44 20.71 -17.04
CA SER A 58 -2.31 21.36 -18.34
C SER A 58 -3.09 20.69 -19.47
N LYS A 59 -3.57 19.44 -19.27
CA LYS A 59 -4.39 18.65 -20.20
C LYS A 59 -5.88 18.66 -19.83
N GLY A 60 -6.34 19.58 -18.96
CA GLY A 60 -7.75 19.69 -18.57
C GLY A 60 -8.23 18.65 -17.55
N GLY A 61 -7.33 17.89 -16.92
CA GLY A 61 -7.63 16.96 -15.82
C GLY A 61 -7.46 17.60 -14.45
N HIS A 62 -8.14 17.07 -13.44
CA HIS A 62 -8.00 17.48 -12.04
C HIS A 62 -7.17 16.44 -11.30
N ASN A 63 -5.99 16.83 -10.83
CA ASN A 63 -5.13 15.96 -10.02
C ASN A 63 -5.33 16.30 -8.55
N GLN A 64 -5.60 15.27 -7.74
CA GLN A 64 -5.79 15.42 -6.29
C GLN A 64 -4.92 14.41 -5.54
N HIS A 65 -4.20 14.90 -4.53
CA HIS A 65 -3.44 14.09 -3.58
C HIS A 65 -3.96 14.37 -2.18
N SER A 66 -4.42 13.35 -1.49
CA SER A 66 -5.00 13.48 -0.15
C SER A 66 -4.43 12.43 0.79
N SER A 67 -4.08 12.84 2.00
CA SER A 67 -3.58 11.93 3.03
C SER A 67 -3.73 12.55 4.43
N ASP A 68 -3.52 11.73 5.43
CA ASP A 68 -3.29 12.16 6.81
C ASP A 68 -1.80 12.44 7.02
N PHE A 69 -1.48 13.64 7.48
CA PHE A 69 -0.12 14.06 7.79
C PHE A 69 0.03 14.33 9.28
N SER A 70 1.18 14.00 9.85
CA SER A 70 1.51 14.43 11.21
C SER A 70 1.80 15.93 11.24
N TYR A 71 1.43 16.62 12.32
CA TYR A 71 1.80 18.03 12.47
C TYR A 71 3.32 18.24 12.50
N SER A 72 4.09 17.23 12.92
CA SER A 72 5.56 17.23 12.86
C SER A 72 6.13 17.34 11.44
N ASP A 73 5.37 16.90 10.42
CA ASP A 73 5.76 17.01 9.01
C ASP A 73 5.45 18.39 8.41
N LEU A 74 4.70 19.22 9.13
CA LEU A 74 4.15 20.51 8.67
C LEU A 74 4.77 21.65 9.47
N GLN A 75 5.94 22.10 9.03
CA GLN A 75 6.67 23.18 9.71
C GLN A 75 5.84 24.47 9.64
N GLY A 76 5.54 25.08 10.81
CA GLY A 76 4.75 26.30 10.92
C GLY A 76 3.25 26.08 11.10
N LEU A 77 2.76 24.82 11.21
CA LEU A 77 1.38 24.49 11.55
C LEU A 77 1.33 23.66 12.82
N THR A 78 0.68 24.18 13.85
CA THR A 78 0.33 23.43 15.05
C THR A 78 -1.16 23.09 15.06
N ARG A 79 -1.55 22.17 15.95
CA ARG A 79 -2.96 21.80 16.13
C ARG A 79 -3.84 23.02 16.48
N ASP A 80 -3.34 23.89 17.34
CA ASP A 80 -4.08 25.09 17.78
C ASP A 80 -4.29 26.07 16.61
N GLN A 81 -3.25 26.29 15.80
CA GLN A 81 -3.34 27.13 14.59
C GLN A 81 -4.29 26.53 13.55
N ALA A 82 -4.42 25.20 13.49
CA ALA A 82 -5.34 24.53 12.59
C ALA A 82 -6.81 24.61 13.05
N THR A 83 -7.13 25.35 14.11
CA THR A 83 -8.51 25.57 14.55
C THR A 83 -9.11 26.79 13.87
N ASN A 84 -8.47 27.96 14.01
CA ASN A 84 -8.93 29.24 13.44
C ASN A 84 -7.76 30.16 13.14
N GLY A 85 -7.88 30.94 12.07
CA GLY A 85 -6.95 32.00 11.73
C GLY A 85 -6.14 31.75 10.47
N LYS A 86 -5.33 32.76 10.11
CA LYS A 86 -4.41 32.68 8.97
C LYS A 86 -3.23 31.79 9.32
N VAL A 87 -2.81 30.98 8.35
CA VAL A 87 -1.67 30.07 8.48
C VAL A 87 -0.73 30.19 7.28
N SER A 88 0.56 29.99 7.57
CA SER A 88 1.60 29.75 6.58
C SER A 88 2.43 28.58 7.10
N PHE A 89 2.50 27.51 6.33
CA PHE A 89 3.24 26.31 6.71
C PHE A 89 3.90 25.66 5.50
N ARG A 90 4.86 24.78 5.76
CA ARG A 90 5.55 24.06 4.69
C ARG A 90 5.79 22.59 5.04
N MET A 91 5.79 21.76 4.02
CA MET A 91 6.27 20.39 4.03
C MET A 91 7.58 20.33 3.25
N ALA A 92 8.71 20.14 3.94
CA ALA A 92 10.04 20.02 3.34
C ALA A 92 10.54 18.59 3.45
N ARG A 93 10.86 17.98 2.30
CA ARG A 93 11.34 16.59 2.18
C ARG A 93 12.43 16.52 1.11
N GLU A 94 13.09 15.37 0.95
CA GLU A 94 14.18 15.22 -0.03
C GLU A 94 13.76 15.61 -1.45
N ALA A 95 12.56 15.20 -1.89
CA ALA A 95 12.07 15.46 -3.24
C ALA A 95 11.69 16.92 -3.52
N GLY A 96 11.54 17.78 -2.48
CA GLY A 96 11.19 19.19 -2.63
C GLY A 96 10.44 19.76 -1.45
N THR A 97 9.88 20.94 -1.65
CA THR A 97 9.12 21.68 -0.63
C THR A 97 7.76 22.10 -1.16
N ILE A 98 6.72 21.87 -0.36
CA ILE A 98 5.36 22.40 -0.57
C ILE A 98 5.16 23.52 0.46
N GLU A 99 4.98 24.75 0.01
CA GLU A 99 4.66 25.93 0.82
C GLU A 99 3.16 26.22 0.71
N CYS A 100 2.50 26.38 1.85
CA CYS A 100 1.04 26.54 1.95
C CYS A 100 0.69 27.82 2.68
N GLU A 101 -0.23 28.59 2.12
CA GLU A 101 -0.83 29.78 2.75
C GLU A 101 -2.36 29.67 2.71
N GLY A 102 -3.04 30.07 3.78
CA GLY A 102 -4.49 29.99 3.82
C GLY A 102 -5.09 30.35 5.17
N THR A 103 -6.29 29.84 5.41
CA THR A 103 -7.06 30.17 6.62
C THR A 103 -7.79 28.93 7.12
N PHE A 104 -7.85 28.76 8.43
CA PHE A 104 -8.69 27.78 9.11
C PHE A 104 -9.91 28.49 9.73
N THR A 105 -11.05 27.78 9.72
CA THR A 105 -12.30 28.13 10.41
C THR A 105 -12.88 26.83 10.95
N ASP A 106 -13.08 26.76 12.25
CA ASP A 106 -13.65 25.60 12.95
C ASP A 106 -13.00 24.26 12.57
N GLY A 107 -11.65 24.25 12.52
CA GLY A 107 -10.86 23.07 12.20
C GLY A 107 -10.88 22.65 10.74
N ARG A 108 -11.42 23.48 9.84
CA ARG A 108 -11.39 23.30 8.40
C ARG A 108 -10.51 24.37 7.76
N GLY A 109 -9.53 23.97 6.98
CA GLY A 109 -8.60 24.89 6.32
C GLY A 109 -8.74 24.85 4.81
N ALA A 110 -8.44 25.98 4.18
CA ALA A 110 -8.30 26.11 2.73
C ALA A 110 -7.30 27.20 2.37
N GLY A 111 -6.65 27.04 1.23
CA GLY A 111 -5.68 28.01 0.75
C GLY A 111 -5.01 27.57 -0.54
N THR A 112 -3.88 28.20 -0.81
CA THR A 112 -3.05 27.93 -1.99
C THR A 112 -1.73 27.28 -1.58
N PHE A 113 -1.13 26.52 -2.48
CA PHE A 113 0.21 25.99 -2.30
C PHE A 113 1.10 26.31 -3.49
N ARG A 114 2.41 26.32 -3.20
CA ARG A 114 3.49 26.33 -4.18
C ARG A 114 4.40 25.14 -3.91
N PHE A 115 4.68 24.36 -4.93
CA PHE A 115 5.66 23.28 -4.87
C PHE A 115 6.92 23.67 -5.63
N THR A 116 8.06 23.42 -5.02
CA THR A 116 9.40 23.55 -5.62
C THR A 116 10.12 22.22 -5.49
N ALA A 117 10.48 21.62 -6.61
CA ALA A 117 11.25 20.38 -6.64
C ALA A 117 12.71 20.63 -6.21
N ASN A 118 13.33 19.62 -5.63
CA ASN A 118 14.75 19.67 -5.27
C ASN A 118 15.60 19.05 -6.39
N GLN A 119 16.39 19.87 -7.08
CA GLN A 119 17.24 19.42 -8.18
C GLN A 119 18.26 18.36 -7.73
N ALA A 120 18.85 18.52 -6.55
CA ALA A 120 19.81 17.54 -6.01
C ALA A 120 19.17 16.16 -5.81
N PHE A 121 17.91 16.10 -5.40
CA PHE A 121 17.15 14.84 -5.32
C PHE A 121 16.92 14.26 -6.72
N ILE A 122 16.52 15.07 -7.69
CA ILE A 122 16.29 14.61 -9.07
C ILE A 122 17.57 13.99 -9.63
N ASP A 123 18.71 14.67 -9.50
CA ASP A 123 20.01 14.19 -9.99
C ASP A 123 20.45 12.91 -9.27
N ALA A 124 20.24 12.84 -7.95
CA ALA A 124 20.55 11.65 -7.16
C ALA A 124 19.67 10.46 -7.52
N MET A 125 18.40 10.68 -7.85
CA MET A 125 17.50 9.62 -8.30
C MET A 125 17.80 9.16 -9.73
N GLN A 126 18.13 10.10 -10.62
CA GLN A 126 18.52 9.78 -11.98
C GLN A 126 19.82 8.94 -12.02
N SER A 127 20.79 9.22 -11.17
CA SER A 127 22.00 8.41 -11.03
C SER A 127 21.71 6.96 -10.56
N ARG A 128 20.57 6.75 -9.89
CA ARG A 128 20.05 5.45 -9.46
C ARG A 128 19.16 4.78 -10.50
N GLY A 129 18.90 5.45 -11.65
CA GLY A 129 18.06 4.94 -12.72
C GLY A 129 16.56 5.25 -12.57
N PHE A 130 16.19 6.15 -11.65
CA PHE A 130 14.81 6.58 -11.45
C PHE A 130 14.59 7.96 -12.07
N THR A 131 13.63 8.07 -12.98
CA THR A 131 13.27 9.33 -13.63
C THR A 131 11.85 9.72 -13.24
N PHE A 132 11.67 10.97 -12.80
CA PHE A 132 10.39 11.47 -12.31
C PHE A 132 9.80 12.49 -13.29
N ARG A 133 8.50 12.41 -13.53
CA ARG A 133 7.71 13.48 -14.12
C ARG A 133 7.36 14.51 -13.03
N ASP A 134 6.95 15.72 -13.42
CA ASP A 134 6.61 16.80 -12.46
C ASP A 134 5.50 16.38 -11.47
N ASP A 135 4.50 15.64 -11.94
CA ASP A 135 3.43 15.13 -11.09
C ASP A 135 3.92 14.06 -10.10
N GLN A 136 4.88 13.23 -10.52
CA GLN A 136 5.53 12.26 -9.66
C GLN A 136 6.45 12.93 -8.63
N LEU A 137 7.16 14.03 -8.96
CA LEU A 137 7.96 14.78 -7.98
C LEU A 137 7.09 15.37 -6.87
N PHE A 138 5.93 15.94 -7.21
CA PHE A 138 4.97 16.36 -6.21
C PHE A 138 4.46 15.21 -5.35
N GLY A 139 4.09 14.09 -5.99
CA GLY A 139 3.72 12.85 -5.30
C GLY A 139 4.82 12.35 -4.36
N ALA A 140 6.08 12.39 -4.81
CA ALA A 140 7.25 11.97 -4.02
C ALA A 140 7.40 12.76 -2.72
N VAL A 141 7.10 14.09 -2.74
CA VAL A 141 7.05 14.88 -1.50
C VAL A 141 5.89 14.42 -0.61
N THR A 142 4.69 14.24 -1.16
CA THR A 142 3.51 13.91 -0.34
C THR A 142 3.60 12.55 0.36
N ILE A 143 4.22 11.54 -0.27
CA ILE A 143 4.39 10.20 0.31
C ILE A 143 5.78 9.96 0.93
N ASN A 144 6.67 10.96 0.90
CA ASN A 144 8.03 10.88 1.43
C ASN A 144 8.92 9.83 0.74
N VAL A 145 9.03 9.92 -0.59
CA VAL A 145 10.05 9.15 -1.33
C VAL A 145 11.43 9.68 -1.00
N THR A 146 12.35 8.80 -0.62
CA THR A 146 13.73 9.15 -0.24
C THR A 146 14.75 8.42 -1.13
N THR A 147 15.96 8.93 -1.19
CA THR A 147 17.08 8.25 -1.85
C THR A 147 17.40 6.92 -1.17
N ALA A 148 17.24 6.84 0.15
CA ALA A 148 17.40 5.60 0.91
C ALA A 148 16.38 4.52 0.47
N ALA A 149 15.11 4.89 0.26
CA ALA A 149 14.09 3.95 -0.23
C ALA A 149 14.43 3.42 -1.64
N ALA A 150 15.02 4.26 -2.49
CA ALA A 150 15.48 3.84 -3.81
C ALA A 150 16.66 2.86 -3.72
N ASP A 151 17.61 3.11 -2.84
CA ASP A 151 18.74 2.21 -2.59
C ASP A 151 18.27 0.87 -2.01
N ASP A 152 17.37 0.88 -1.04
CA ASP A 152 16.75 -0.30 -0.46
C ASP A 152 16.04 -1.15 -1.51
N LEU A 153 15.26 -0.53 -2.40
CA LEU A 153 14.57 -1.23 -3.48
C LEU A 153 15.54 -1.89 -4.45
N LYS A 154 16.59 -1.19 -4.87
CA LYS A 154 17.63 -1.76 -5.76
C LYS A 154 18.37 -2.92 -5.14
N ASN A 155 18.65 -2.85 -3.84
CA ASN A 155 19.37 -3.88 -3.09
C ASN A 155 18.48 -5.06 -2.67
N ALA A 156 17.16 -4.96 -2.82
CA ALA A 156 16.22 -6.01 -2.42
C ALA A 156 16.30 -7.29 -3.29
N GLY A 157 16.94 -7.23 -4.45
CA GLY A 157 17.09 -8.37 -5.36
C GLY A 157 15.79 -8.78 -6.04
N LEU A 158 14.90 -7.80 -6.32
CA LEU A 158 13.59 -8.02 -6.94
C LEU A 158 13.62 -7.96 -8.48
N GLY A 159 14.81 -7.88 -9.08
CA GLY A 159 14.98 -7.71 -10.51
C GLY A 159 14.97 -6.24 -10.95
N PRO A 160 14.74 -5.96 -12.25
CA PRO A 160 14.60 -4.59 -12.75
C PRO A 160 13.39 -3.90 -12.09
N VAL A 161 13.61 -2.68 -11.62
CA VAL A 161 12.60 -1.85 -10.94
C VAL A 161 12.60 -0.45 -11.54
N ASP A 162 11.44 0.18 -11.59
CA ASP A 162 11.25 1.51 -12.13
C ASP A 162 10.72 2.51 -11.08
N THR A 163 10.40 3.72 -11.53
CA THR A 163 9.89 4.79 -10.65
C THR A 163 8.51 4.45 -10.08
N ASP A 164 7.63 3.78 -10.83
CA ASP A 164 6.31 3.40 -10.34
C ASP A 164 6.44 2.29 -9.27
N ASP A 165 7.41 1.39 -9.41
CA ASP A 165 7.74 0.38 -8.41
C ASP A 165 8.26 1.01 -7.11
N LEU A 166 9.06 2.06 -7.21
CA LEU A 166 9.50 2.83 -6.03
C LEU A 166 8.32 3.47 -5.29
N PHE A 167 7.34 4.03 -6.02
CA PHE A 167 6.11 4.53 -5.41
C PHE A 167 5.33 3.42 -4.70
N LYS A 168 5.16 2.25 -5.33
CA LYS A 168 4.51 1.10 -4.70
C LYS A 168 5.19 0.70 -3.39
N VAL A 169 6.52 0.58 -3.40
CA VAL A 169 7.31 0.23 -2.21
C VAL A 169 7.07 1.19 -1.06
N VAL A 170 7.08 2.50 -1.32
CA VAL A 170 6.85 3.52 -0.30
C VAL A 170 5.40 3.52 0.19
N ILE A 171 4.42 3.51 -0.72
CA ILE A 171 2.98 3.54 -0.39
C ILE A 171 2.58 2.32 0.44
N PHE A 172 3.01 1.13 0.02
CA PHE A 172 2.63 -0.12 0.68
C PHE A 172 3.62 -0.55 1.78
N LYS A 173 4.66 0.27 2.04
CA LYS A 173 5.68 0.00 3.07
C LYS A 173 6.34 -1.36 2.89
N VAL A 174 6.72 -1.71 1.66
CA VAL A 174 7.49 -2.91 1.34
C VAL A 174 8.96 -2.64 1.69
N THR A 175 9.31 -2.75 2.97
CA THR A 175 10.66 -2.47 3.49
C THR A 175 11.58 -3.67 3.31
N SER A 176 12.90 -3.44 3.33
CA SER A 176 13.92 -4.51 3.32
C SER A 176 13.69 -5.52 4.44
N GLN A 177 13.28 -5.04 5.63
CA GLN A 177 12.92 -5.91 6.75
C GLN A 177 11.74 -6.81 6.41
N PHE A 178 10.65 -6.25 5.85
CA PHE A 178 9.48 -7.03 5.46
C PHE A 178 9.82 -8.08 4.39
N ILE A 179 10.66 -7.73 3.41
CA ILE A 179 11.12 -8.65 2.38
C ILE A 179 11.90 -9.81 3.01
N ALA A 180 12.82 -9.51 3.95
CA ALA A 180 13.59 -10.53 4.67
C ALA A 180 12.67 -11.43 5.53
N GLU A 181 11.70 -10.86 6.23
CA GLU A 181 10.70 -11.60 7.00
C GLU A 181 9.90 -12.56 6.10
N MET A 182 9.40 -12.11 4.96
CA MET A 182 8.66 -12.95 4.03
C MET A 182 9.53 -14.07 3.45
N LYS A 183 10.78 -13.79 3.08
CA LYS A 183 11.74 -14.82 2.63
C LYS A 183 11.96 -15.91 3.69
N SER A 184 12.01 -15.54 4.97
CA SER A 184 12.22 -16.48 6.09
C SER A 184 11.04 -17.42 6.33
N THR A 185 9.85 -17.10 5.83
CA THR A 185 8.62 -17.92 6.03
C THR A 185 8.45 -19.03 4.99
N GLY A 186 9.37 -19.17 4.04
CA GLY A 186 9.32 -20.17 2.97
C GLY A 186 8.92 -19.60 1.60
N PHE A 187 8.86 -18.27 1.46
CA PHE A 187 8.59 -17.59 0.20
C PHE A 187 9.80 -16.76 -0.26
N PRO A 188 10.95 -17.42 -0.61
CA PRO A 188 12.18 -16.70 -0.95
C PRO A 188 12.12 -15.96 -2.28
N ASN A 189 11.19 -16.32 -3.17
CA ASN A 189 11.12 -15.87 -4.56
C ASN A 189 9.90 -14.99 -4.85
N LEU A 190 9.31 -14.34 -3.85
CA LEU A 190 8.23 -13.37 -4.09
C LEU A 190 8.76 -12.18 -4.88
N GLY A 191 8.09 -11.84 -5.97
CA GLY A 191 8.32 -10.61 -6.71
C GLY A 191 7.71 -9.40 -6.01
N LEU A 192 7.98 -8.19 -6.54
CA LEU A 192 7.45 -6.95 -5.96
C LEU A 192 5.92 -6.95 -5.86
N GLU A 193 5.23 -7.39 -6.93
CA GLU A 193 3.76 -7.43 -6.94
C GLU A 193 3.20 -8.37 -5.86
N ASP A 194 3.85 -9.49 -5.58
CA ASP A 194 3.43 -10.39 -4.51
C ASP A 194 3.66 -9.78 -3.12
N LEU A 195 4.77 -9.06 -2.93
CA LEU A 195 5.06 -8.34 -1.69
C LEU A 195 4.06 -7.21 -1.45
N VAL A 196 3.66 -6.50 -2.51
CA VAL A 196 2.58 -5.49 -2.46
C VAL A 196 1.25 -6.15 -2.11
N LYS A 197 0.88 -7.27 -2.75
CA LYS A 197 -0.30 -8.07 -2.37
C LYS A 197 -0.24 -8.50 -0.91
N ALA A 198 0.93 -8.96 -0.43
CA ALA A 198 1.12 -9.33 0.96
C ALA A 198 0.77 -8.17 1.92
N ARG A 199 1.21 -6.96 1.61
CA ARG A 199 0.86 -5.76 2.38
C ARG A 199 -0.62 -5.42 2.31
N ILE A 200 -1.22 -5.42 1.12
CA ILE A 200 -2.65 -5.13 0.90
C ILE A 200 -3.53 -6.11 1.70
N PHE A 201 -3.23 -7.40 1.62
CA PHE A 201 -4.00 -8.45 2.29
C PHE A 201 -3.53 -8.77 3.70
N LYS A 202 -2.57 -8.00 4.25
CA LYS A 202 -2.00 -8.19 5.60
C LYS A 202 -1.48 -9.61 5.81
N ILE A 203 -0.75 -10.11 4.82
CA ILE A 203 -0.02 -11.38 4.92
C ILE A 203 1.39 -11.03 5.39
N ASP A 204 1.64 -11.27 6.67
CA ASP A 204 2.93 -11.12 7.33
C ASP A 204 3.48 -12.47 7.78
N ALA A 205 4.69 -12.46 8.34
CA ALA A 205 5.34 -13.68 8.78
C ALA A 205 4.56 -14.41 9.89
N ASP A 206 3.85 -13.67 10.75
CA ASP A 206 3.05 -14.26 11.82
C ASP A 206 1.84 -15.00 11.24
N TYR A 207 1.16 -14.37 10.28
CA TYR A 207 0.03 -15.02 9.62
C TYR A 207 0.45 -16.28 8.85
N VAL A 208 1.58 -16.22 8.14
CA VAL A 208 2.11 -17.40 7.43
C VAL A 208 2.39 -18.55 8.40
N ARG A 209 3.02 -18.25 9.54
CA ARG A 209 3.27 -19.26 10.58
C ARG A 209 1.98 -19.85 11.14
N GLN A 210 1.00 -18.99 11.49
CA GLN A 210 -0.30 -19.46 11.99
C GLN A 210 -0.99 -20.42 11.03
N VAL A 211 -1.05 -20.10 9.74
CA VAL A 211 -1.66 -20.96 8.72
C VAL A 211 -0.89 -22.28 8.58
N LYS A 212 0.44 -22.23 8.66
CA LYS A 212 1.31 -23.41 8.61
C LYS A 212 1.10 -24.33 9.81
N ASP A 213 1.04 -23.78 11.01
CA ASP A 213 0.85 -24.52 12.26
C ASP A 213 -0.52 -25.24 12.30
N MET A 214 -1.48 -24.74 11.54
CA MET A 214 -2.79 -25.37 11.37
C MET A 214 -2.83 -26.48 10.32
N GLY A 215 -1.70 -26.81 9.71
CA GLY A 215 -1.61 -27.88 8.70
C GLY A 215 -1.85 -27.40 7.25
N PHE A 216 -1.92 -26.10 7.02
CA PHE A 216 -2.09 -25.51 5.68
C PHE A 216 -0.80 -24.86 5.14
N GLY A 217 0.36 -25.32 5.59
CA GLY A 217 1.66 -24.69 5.27
C GLY A 217 2.20 -24.97 3.87
N GLU A 218 1.66 -25.97 3.18
CA GLU A 218 2.12 -26.32 1.82
C GLU A 218 1.44 -25.49 0.71
N GLN A 219 0.63 -24.51 1.10
CA GLN A 219 -0.02 -23.67 0.12
C GLN A 219 0.97 -22.65 -0.45
N GLY A 220 0.96 -22.50 -1.75
CA GLY A 220 1.65 -21.38 -2.38
C GLY A 220 1.11 -20.04 -1.88
N PHE A 221 1.86 -18.98 -2.11
CA PHE A 221 1.50 -17.61 -1.69
C PHE A 221 0.07 -17.21 -2.09
N GLU A 222 -0.37 -17.56 -3.31
CA GLU A 222 -1.74 -17.28 -3.78
C GLU A 222 -2.83 -17.98 -2.94
N GLY A 223 -2.53 -19.13 -2.33
CA GLY A 223 -3.44 -19.77 -1.36
C GLY A 223 -3.66 -18.90 -0.13
N LEU A 224 -2.60 -18.30 0.41
CA LEU A 224 -2.68 -17.36 1.53
C LEU A 224 -3.48 -16.10 1.17
N VAL A 225 -3.29 -15.59 -0.06
CA VAL A 225 -4.09 -14.46 -0.59
C VAL A 225 -5.58 -14.83 -0.63
N LYS A 226 -5.92 -16.01 -1.18
CA LYS A 226 -7.30 -16.51 -1.17
C LYS A 226 -7.87 -16.60 0.25
N PHE A 227 -7.09 -17.12 1.20
CA PHE A 227 -7.52 -17.20 2.60
C PHE A 227 -7.87 -15.82 3.18
N ARG A 228 -7.07 -14.81 2.90
CA ARG A 228 -7.37 -13.43 3.34
C ARG A 228 -8.60 -12.85 2.64
N ILE A 229 -8.73 -13.02 1.32
CA ILE A 229 -9.89 -12.54 0.54
C ILE A 229 -11.20 -13.15 1.09
N PHE A 230 -11.21 -14.46 1.32
CA PHE A 230 -12.39 -15.18 1.81
C PHE A 230 -12.50 -15.22 3.34
N LYS A 231 -11.67 -14.44 4.05
CA LYS A 231 -11.68 -14.35 5.52
C LYS A 231 -11.56 -15.73 6.20
N VAL A 232 -10.70 -16.58 5.66
CA VAL A 232 -10.31 -17.82 6.34
C VAL A 232 -9.37 -17.43 7.48
N THR A 233 -9.86 -17.55 8.71
CA THR A 233 -9.11 -17.24 9.92
C THR A 233 -8.65 -18.51 10.63
N PRO A 234 -7.61 -18.43 11.48
CA PRO A 234 -7.21 -19.55 12.32
C PRO A 234 -8.36 -20.12 13.17
N GLU A 235 -9.22 -19.26 13.69
CA GLU A 235 -10.38 -19.68 14.49
C GLU A 235 -11.35 -20.51 13.67
N PHE A 236 -11.66 -20.06 12.43
CA PHE A 236 -12.54 -20.80 11.53
C PHE A 236 -11.97 -22.19 11.19
N LEU A 237 -10.66 -22.28 10.94
CA LEU A 237 -10.01 -23.56 10.70
C LEU A 237 -10.08 -24.49 11.90
N THR A 238 -9.89 -23.96 13.11
CA THR A 238 -10.02 -24.70 14.36
C THR A 238 -11.45 -25.21 14.55
N GLU A 239 -12.45 -24.39 14.30
CA GLU A 239 -13.86 -24.77 14.38
C GLU A 239 -14.22 -25.86 13.38
N LEU A 240 -13.78 -25.77 12.13
CA LEU A 240 -13.96 -26.82 11.13
C LEU A 240 -13.34 -28.15 11.58
N LYS A 241 -12.13 -28.10 12.13
CA LYS A 241 -11.45 -29.28 12.68
C LYS A 241 -12.26 -29.93 13.81
N ASN A 242 -12.81 -29.11 14.73
CA ASN A 242 -13.65 -29.60 15.83
C ASN A 242 -14.96 -30.23 15.34
N GLN A 243 -15.46 -29.81 14.17
CA GLN A 243 -16.65 -30.39 13.53
C GLN A 243 -16.34 -31.65 12.71
N GLY A 244 -15.09 -32.13 12.70
CA GLY A 244 -14.68 -33.36 11.99
C GLY A 244 -14.07 -33.10 10.61
N PHE A 245 -13.88 -31.84 10.20
CA PHE A 245 -13.28 -31.44 8.93
C PHE A 245 -11.79 -31.06 9.10
N ALA A 246 -11.01 -31.98 9.68
CA ALA A 246 -9.59 -31.76 9.96
C ALA A 246 -8.67 -31.78 8.72
N ASN A 247 -9.10 -32.49 7.66
CA ASN A 247 -8.27 -32.78 6.49
C ASN A 247 -8.78 -32.13 5.21
N LEU A 248 -9.39 -30.93 5.33
CA LEU A 248 -9.81 -30.17 4.16
C LEU A 248 -8.60 -29.67 3.40
N SER A 249 -8.66 -29.75 2.08
CA SER A 249 -7.77 -28.97 1.23
C SER A 249 -8.09 -27.48 1.35
N SER A 250 -7.16 -26.63 0.96
CA SER A 250 -7.36 -25.18 0.93
C SER A 250 -8.53 -24.75 0.07
N GLU A 251 -8.72 -25.43 -1.04
CA GLU A 251 -9.82 -25.13 -1.95
C GLU A 251 -11.17 -25.48 -1.31
N GLU A 252 -11.26 -26.57 -0.57
CA GLU A 252 -12.47 -26.92 0.17
C GLU A 252 -12.78 -25.94 1.29
N VAL A 253 -11.76 -25.50 2.03
CA VAL A 253 -11.90 -24.45 3.04
C VAL A 253 -12.41 -23.14 2.41
N VAL A 254 -11.84 -22.74 1.28
CA VAL A 254 -12.29 -21.54 0.54
C VAL A 254 -13.72 -21.73 0.04
N LYS A 255 -14.08 -22.91 -0.52
CA LYS A 255 -15.46 -23.23 -0.90
C LYS A 255 -16.42 -23.09 0.27
N PHE A 256 -16.06 -23.57 1.47
CA PHE A 256 -16.88 -23.42 2.67
C PHE A 256 -17.16 -21.93 2.97
N ARG A 257 -16.15 -21.07 2.83
CA ARG A 257 -16.35 -19.62 3.02
C ARG A 257 -17.20 -18.99 1.93
N ILE A 258 -16.99 -19.34 0.65
CA ILE A 258 -17.78 -18.85 -0.49
C ILE A 258 -19.26 -19.21 -0.32
N PHE A 259 -19.55 -20.45 0.05
CA PHE A 259 -20.91 -20.96 0.21
C PHE A 259 -21.46 -20.75 1.63
N LYS A 260 -20.78 -19.95 2.48
CA LYS A 260 -21.22 -19.61 3.84
C LYS A 260 -21.50 -20.86 4.71
N VAL A 261 -20.69 -21.89 4.57
CA VAL A 261 -20.71 -23.04 5.49
C VAL A 261 -20.16 -22.55 6.83
N THR A 262 -21.00 -22.60 7.86
CA THR A 262 -20.64 -22.20 9.23
C THR A 262 -20.61 -23.40 10.17
N PRO A 263 -19.91 -23.31 11.30
CA PRO A 263 -19.93 -24.37 12.33
C PRO A 263 -21.35 -24.69 12.82
N GLU A 264 -22.24 -23.71 12.90
CA GLU A 264 -23.63 -23.88 13.30
C GLU A 264 -24.40 -24.72 12.27
N LEU A 265 -24.16 -24.47 10.97
CA LEU A 265 -24.74 -25.33 9.91
C LEU A 265 -24.28 -26.78 10.07
N LEU A 266 -22.99 -27.01 10.27
CA LEU A 266 -22.43 -28.36 10.43
C LEU A 266 -23.04 -29.06 11.65
N THR A 267 -23.22 -28.36 12.76
CA THR A 267 -23.88 -28.85 13.94
C THR A 267 -25.34 -29.21 13.65
N THR A 268 -26.05 -28.32 12.92
CA THR A 268 -27.44 -28.58 12.52
C THR A 268 -27.57 -29.82 11.65
N LEU A 269 -26.75 -29.96 10.62
CA LEU A 269 -26.75 -31.13 9.75
C LEU A 269 -26.47 -32.43 10.52
N LYS A 270 -25.53 -32.38 11.47
CA LYS A 270 -25.22 -33.53 12.34
C LYS A 270 -26.41 -33.89 13.21
N ASN A 271 -27.11 -32.91 13.81
CA ASN A 271 -28.28 -33.13 14.62
C ASN A 271 -29.46 -33.71 13.81
N GLU A 272 -29.56 -33.31 12.53
CA GLU A 272 -30.54 -33.86 11.59
C GLU A 272 -30.10 -35.26 11.02
N GLY A 273 -29.02 -35.87 11.56
CA GLY A 273 -28.58 -37.23 11.23
C GLY A 273 -27.63 -37.31 10.02
N PHE A 274 -27.07 -36.19 9.59
CA PHE A 274 -26.06 -36.13 8.52
C PHE A 274 -24.67 -35.88 9.11
N ALA A 275 -24.14 -36.88 9.86
CA ALA A 275 -22.89 -36.72 10.62
C ALA A 275 -21.61 -36.89 9.80
N ASN A 276 -21.64 -37.64 8.69
CA ASN A 276 -20.46 -38.03 7.91
C ASN A 276 -20.54 -37.53 6.47
N LEU A 277 -20.76 -36.23 6.32
CA LEU A 277 -20.84 -35.59 5.01
C LEU A 277 -19.46 -35.32 4.43
N SER A 278 -19.31 -35.54 3.12
CA SER A 278 -18.17 -34.99 2.41
C SER A 278 -18.26 -33.47 2.31
N PRO A 279 -17.13 -32.75 2.11
CA PRO A 279 -17.15 -31.31 1.90
C PRO A 279 -18.08 -30.86 0.78
N GLU A 280 -18.15 -31.63 -0.31
CA GLU A 280 -19.04 -31.35 -1.43
C GLU A 280 -20.51 -31.51 -1.07
N GLN A 281 -20.86 -32.51 -0.28
CA GLN A 281 -22.23 -32.70 0.20
C GLN A 281 -22.67 -31.55 1.10
N VAL A 282 -21.80 -31.08 2.01
CA VAL A 282 -22.09 -29.90 2.84
C VAL A 282 -22.36 -28.66 1.98
N VAL A 283 -21.54 -28.44 0.95
CA VAL A 283 -21.72 -27.32 0.03
C VAL A 283 -23.06 -27.42 -0.72
N LYS A 284 -23.51 -28.63 -1.11
CA LYS A 284 -24.83 -28.83 -1.75
C LYS A 284 -25.97 -28.32 -0.87
N PHE A 285 -25.96 -28.52 0.46
CA PHE A 285 -26.98 -27.99 1.34
C PHE A 285 -27.11 -26.46 1.22
N GLN A 286 -25.99 -25.76 1.10
CA GLN A 286 -26.01 -24.31 0.94
C GLN A 286 -26.43 -23.87 -0.47
N ILE A 287 -25.92 -24.53 -1.53
CA ILE A 287 -26.28 -24.21 -2.91
C ILE A 287 -27.79 -24.33 -3.13
N PHE A 288 -28.37 -25.43 -2.68
CA PHE A 288 -29.79 -25.74 -2.87
C PHE A 288 -30.70 -25.21 -1.76
N LYS A 289 -30.13 -24.46 -0.77
CA LYS A 289 -30.88 -23.89 0.36
C LYS A 289 -31.71 -24.96 1.10
N ILE A 290 -31.08 -26.09 1.39
CA ILE A 290 -31.70 -27.19 2.13
C ILE A 290 -31.46 -26.89 3.62
N ASP A 291 -32.50 -26.47 4.31
CA ASP A 291 -32.50 -26.17 5.75
C ASP A 291 -33.02 -27.34 6.59
N ALA A 292 -32.96 -27.17 7.91
CA ALA A 292 -33.40 -28.21 8.85
C ALA A 292 -34.89 -28.55 8.71
N ASP A 293 -35.74 -27.54 8.42
CA ASP A 293 -37.20 -27.78 8.28
C ASP A 293 -37.50 -28.61 7.04
N PHE A 294 -36.79 -28.31 5.93
CA PHE A 294 -36.90 -29.10 4.71
C PHE A 294 -36.42 -30.55 4.94
N ILE A 295 -35.30 -30.73 5.65
CA ILE A 295 -34.77 -32.05 6.00
C ILE A 295 -35.81 -32.85 6.82
N ARG A 296 -36.39 -32.25 7.84
CA ARG A 296 -37.39 -32.89 8.69
C ARG A 296 -38.63 -33.27 7.90
N SER A 297 -39.11 -32.39 7.03
CA SER A 297 -40.27 -32.70 6.17
C SER A 297 -39.98 -33.86 5.24
N ALA A 298 -38.81 -33.89 4.60
CA ALA A 298 -38.41 -34.99 3.73
C ALA A 298 -38.25 -36.31 4.49
N LYS A 299 -37.71 -36.30 5.73
CA LYS A 299 -37.56 -37.47 6.60
C LYS A 299 -38.90 -38.02 7.11
N ALA A 300 -39.91 -37.15 7.25
CA ALA A 300 -41.26 -37.60 7.58
C ALA A 300 -41.90 -38.46 6.47
N GLU A 301 -41.54 -38.18 5.20
CA GLU A 301 -41.97 -38.98 4.05
C GLU A 301 -41.05 -40.20 3.81
N ASN A 302 -39.74 -40.03 3.96
CA ASN A 302 -38.74 -41.11 3.84
C ASN A 302 -37.65 -40.96 4.90
N PRO A 303 -37.68 -41.76 5.99
CA PRO A 303 -36.67 -41.69 7.06
C PRO A 303 -35.23 -41.92 6.59
N ASN A 304 -35.03 -42.57 5.45
CA ASN A 304 -33.70 -42.89 4.88
C ASN A 304 -33.30 -41.94 3.74
N VAL A 305 -33.87 -40.72 3.69
CA VAL A 305 -33.57 -39.74 2.65
C VAL A 305 -32.08 -39.42 2.62
N THR A 306 -31.50 -39.47 1.43
CA THR A 306 -30.09 -39.15 1.18
C THR A 306 -29.92 -37.67 0.80
N VAL A 307 -28.65 -37.20 0.79
CA VAL A 307 -28.32 -35.84 0.32
C VAL A 307 -28.78 -35.63 -1.14
N GLU A 308 -28.58 -36.65 -1.99
CA GLU A 308 -28.98 -36.62 -3.39
C GLU A 308 -30.50 -36.56 -3.55
N ASP A 309 -31.24 -37.29 -2.70
CA ASP A 309 -32.72 -37.21 -2.72
C ASP A 309 -33.20 -35.83 -2.29
N LEU A 310 -32.61 -35.22 -1.26
CA LEU A 310 -32.93 -33.86 -0.82
C LEU A 310 -32.66 -32.82 -1.94
N VAL A 311 -31.55 -32.96 -2.63
CA VAL A 311 -31.22 -32.10 -3.76
C VAL A 311 -32.28 -32.27 -4.89
N GLN A 312 -32.61 -33.54 -5.28
CA GLN A 312 -33.61 -33.79 -6.31
C GLN A 312 -34.98 -33.27 -5.94
N MET A 313 -35.40 -33.45 -4.71
CA MET A 313 -36.68 -32.88 -4.19
C MET A 313 -36.68 -31.35 -4.30
N LYS A 314 -35.55 -30.70 -3.96
CA LYS A 314 -35.45 -29.24 -4.00
C LYS A 314 -35.48 -28.66 -5.38
N ILE A 315 -34.93 -29.35 -6.41
CA ILE A 315 -34.97 -28.93 -7.82
C ILE A 315 -36.23 -29.41 -8.57
N GLY A 316 -37.15 -30.07 -7.88
CA GLY A 316 -38.44 -30.48 -8.44
C GLY A 316 -38.37 -31.73 -9.36
N VAL A 317 -37.29 -32.49 -9.32
CA VAL A 317 -37.16 -33.75 -10.06
C VAL A 317 -37.84 -34.86 -9.23
N ARG A 318 -39.09 -35.20 -9.58
CA ARG A 318 -39.71 -36.39 -8.99
C ARG A 318 -39.08 -37.65 -9.60
N ARG A 319 -38.53 -38.52 -8.79
CA ARG A 319 -38.25 -39.91 -9.23
C ARG A 319 -39.59 -40.57 -9.58
N LYS A 320 -39.73 -41.08 -10.82
CA LYS A 320 -40.82 -41.94 -11.20
C LYS A 320 -40.64 -43.30 -10.53
#